data_d3f91be8259fb1b3ca4ab4fae76f0501
#
_entry.id   d3f91be8259fb1b3ca4ab4fae76f0501
#
_cell.length_a   1.000
_cell.length_b   1.000
_cell.length_c   1.000
_cell.angle_alpha   90.00
_cell.angle_beta   90.00
_cell.angle_gamma   90.00
#
_symmetry.space_group_name_H-M   'P 1'
#
loop_
_entity.id
_entity.type
_entity.pdbx_description
1 polymer ?
#
loop_
_entity_poly.entity_id
_entity_poly.type
_entity_poly.pdbx_seq_one_letter_code
_entity_poly.pdbx_strand_id
1 'polypeptide(L)'
;MNVRLIIIQFVLIACTSCSSDKTLIKGCGIPIVLNEIKTSLVDTAFFQASSIIPLESNDNFSLIRSIDRICVIDDTFYMLDRSLGKVFMYSTSGKYLGQINDIGSGPGEYIQISDITVDQKRKNIVCLLYTSD
;
A
#
# COMPACT_ATOMS: atom_id res chain seq x y z
N MET A 1 43.34 -46.80 24.34
CA MET A 1 42.85 -45.44 24.05
C MET A 1 41.48 -45.60 23.41
N ASN A 2 40.42 -45.26 24.16
CA ASN A 2 39.06 -45.69 23.83
C ASN A 2 38.44 -44.86 22.70
N VAL A 3 38.15 -45.47 21.59
CA VAL A 3 37.52 -44.88 20.39
C VAL A 3 36.20 -44.15 20.73
N ARG A 4 35.48 -44.63 21.74
CA ARG A 4 34.26 -43.97 22.24
C ARG A 4 34.49 -42.58 22.84
N LEU A 5 35.65 -42.31 23.43
CA LEU A 5 35.97 -41.02 24.02
C LEU A 5 36.27 -39.96 22.94
N ILE A 6 36.87 -40.38 21.83
CA ILE A 6 37.20 -39.55 20.68
C ILE A 6 35.93 -39.09 19.94
N ILE A 7 34.94 -39.99 19.81
CA ILE A 7 33.66 -39.66 19.15
C ILE A 7 32.85 -38.65 19.96
N ILE A 8 32.85 -38.74 21.29
CA ILE A 8 32.16 -37.79 22.16
C ILE A 8 32.80 -36.40 22.08
N GLN A 9 34.12 -36.32 21.96
CA GLN A 9 34.85 -35.08 21.83
C GLN A 9 34.63 -34.39 20.48
N PHE A 10 34.40 -35.18 19.40
CA PHE A 10 34.12 -34.64 18.06
C PHE A 10 32.69 -34.13 17.92
N VAL A 11 31.72 -34.68 18.65
CA VAL A 11 30.32 -34.22 18.65
C VAL A 11 30.15 -32.90 19.42
N LEU A 12 30.98 -32.62 20.41
CA LEU A 12 30.92 -31.39 21.21
C LEU A 12 31.46 -30.14 20.47
N ILE A 13 32.27 -30.33 19.42
CA ILE A 13 32.86 -29.20 18.66
C ILE A 13 31.94 -28.71 17.54
N ALA A 14 30.92 -29.49 17.16
CA ALA A 14 30.03 -29.16 16.06
C ALA A 14 28.88 -28.14 16.43
N CYS A 15 28.74 -27.75 17.72
CA CYS A 15 27.63 -26.91 18.17
C CYS A 15 27.98 -25.46 18.45
N THR A 16 29.17 -24.97 18.11
CA THR A 16 29.57 -23.57 18.40
C THR A 16 29.77 -22.70 17.16
N SER A 17 29.05 -22.99 16.06
CA SER A 17 29.12 -22.14 14.87
C SER A 17 27.75 -21.67 14.45
N CYS A 18 27.10 -20.89 15.31
CA CYS A 18 26.01 -20.01 14.90
C CYS A 18 26.32 -18.61 15.41
N SER A 19 27.33 -18.01 14.78
CA SER A 19 27.60 -16.59 14.89
C SER A 19 26.64 -15.87 13.96
N SER A 20 25.70 -15.15 14.54
CA SER A 20 24.75 -14.30 13.81
C SER A 20 25.53 -13.07 13.34
N ASP A 21 26.17 -13.18 12.18
CA ASP A 21 26.76 -12.03 11.50
C ASP A 21 25.66 -11.08 11.07
N LYS A 22 25.55 -9.96 11.79
CA LYS A 22 24.85 -8.77 11.33
C LYS A 22 25.60 -8.24 10.12
N THR A 23 25.19 -8.62 8.93
CA THR A 23 25.70 -8.06 7.68
C THR A 23 25.34 -6.57 7.63
N LEU A 24 26.31 -5.74 7.96
CA LEU A 24 26.30 -4.31 7.68
C LEU A 24 26.31 -4.15 6.16
N ILE A 25 25.17 -3.80 5.58
CA ILE A 25 25.09 -3.35 4.20
C ILE A 25 25.83 -2.02 4.14
N LYS A 26 27.05 -2.06 3.61
CA LYS A 26 27.87 -0.88 3.37
C LYS A 26 27.41 -0.23 2.08
N GLY A 27 26.21 0.37 2.13
CA GLY A 27 25.68 1.22 1.07
C GLY A 27 26.08 2.68 1.32
N CYS A 28 26.33 3.43 0.27
CA CYS A 28 26.60 4.86 0.30
C CYS A 28 25.33 5.61 0.73
N GLY A 29 25.08 5.70 2.05
CA GLY A 29 23.94 6.37 2.64
C GLY A 29 24.14 6.53 4.15
N ILE A 30 23.44 7.48 4.74
CA ILE A 30 23.41 7.71 6.18
C ILE A 30 22.81 6.46 6.83
N PRO A 31 23.52 5.77 7.74
CA PRO A 31 22.98 4.59 8.40
C PRO A 31 21.78 5.01 9.26
N ILE A 32 20.59 4.55 8.89
CA ILE A 32 19.42 4.66 9.76
C ILE A 32 19.53 3.58 10.82
N VAL A 33 19.88 3.96 12.03
CA VAL A 33 19.86 3.05 13.18
C VAL A 33 18.42 2.93 13.65
N LEU A 34 17.78 1.83 13.31
CA LEU A 34 16.47 1.47 13.86
C LEU A 34 16.71 0.97 15.31
N ASN A 35 16.75 1.88 16.27
CA ASN A 35 16.67 1.50 17.68
C ASN A 35 15.30 0.90 17.92
N GLU A 36 15.30 -0.33 18.42
CA GLU A 36 14.15 -1.13 18.85
C GLU A 36 12.78 -0.52 18.54
N ILE A 37 12.18 -0.92 17.42
CA ILE A 37 10.78 -0.63 17.16
C ILE A 37 10.02 -1.35 18.27
N LYS A 38 9.61 -0.59 19.30
CA LYS A 38 8.64 -1.09 20.26
C LYS A 38 7.41 -1.48 19.46
N THR A 39 7.14 -2.77 19.39
CA THR A 39 6.08 -3.41 18.59
C THR A 39 4.65 -3.03 19.03
N SER A 40 4.52 -2.03 19.88
CA SER A 40 3.23 -1.44 20.26
C SER A 40 3.24 0.08 20.07
N LEU A 41 3.45 0.53 18.85
CA LEU A 41 2.88 1.81 18.44
C LEU A 41 1.39 1.56 18.36
N VAL A 42 0.70 1.86 19.44
CA VAL A 42 -0.77 1.92 19.41
C VAL A 42 -1.07 3.09 18.50
N ASP A 43 -1.62 2.82 17.31
CA ASP A 43 -1.94 3.85 16.30
C ASP A 43 -2.76 5.00 16.89
N THR A 44 -3.51 4.73 17.93
CA THR A 44 -4.27 5.72 18.73
C THR A 44 -3.42 6.80 19.40
N ALA A 45 -2.10 6.62 19.54
CA ALA A 45 -1.21 7.65 20.08
C ALA A 45 -0.96 8.80 19.07
N PHE A 46 -1.10 8.51 17.77
CA PHE A 46 -0.83 9.46 16.68
C PHE A 46 -2.08 9.79 15.85
N PHE A 47 -3.06 8.90 15.84
CA PHE A 47 -4.28 9.05 15.05
C PHE A 47 -5.51 8.99 15.95
N GLN A 48 -6.33 10.01 15.86
CA GLN A 48 -7.64 10.03 16.48
C GLN A 48 -8.70 9.98 15.38
N ALA A 49 -9.50 8.92 15.35
CA ALA A 49 -10.63 8.85 14.45
C ALA A 49 -11.66 9.91 14.85
N SER A 50 -11.96 10.86 13.94
CA SER A 50 -12.94 11.91 14.17
C SER A 50 -14.34 11.49 13.71
N SER A 51 -14.42 10.69 12.66
CA SER A 51 -15.67 10.18 12.10
C SER A 51 -15.46 8.90 11.30
N ILE A 52 -16.51 8.10 11.18
CA ILE A 52 -16.57 6.92 10.31
C ILE A 52 -17.66 7.19 9.28
N ILE A 53 -17.31 7.13 8.00
CA ILE A 53 -18.24 7.33 6.89
C ILE A 53 -18.48 5.98 6.22
N PRO A 54 -19.66 5.36 6.39
CA PRO A 54 -19.99 4.14 5.67
C PRO A 54 -20.20 4.47 4.20
N LEU A 55 -19.52 3.74 3.30
CA LEU A 55 -19.71 3.89 1.87
C LEU A 55 -20.88 3.02 1.40
N GLU A 56 -21.75 3.61 0.60
CA GLU A 56 -22.84 2.89 -0.05
C GLU A 56 -22.25 1.86 -1.01
N SER A 57 -22.66 0.58 -0.89
CA SER A 57 -22.28 -0.48 -1.81
C SER A 57 -23.50 -1.00 -2.55
N ASN A 58 -23.51 -0.84 -3.85
CA ASN A 58 -24.48 -1.44 -4.76
C ASN A 58 -23.89 -2.67 -5.43
N ASP A 59 -24.63 -3.77 -5.48
CA ASP A 59 -24.16 -5.14 -5.73
C ASP A 59 -23.32 -5.36 -7.01
N ASN A 60 -23.29 -4.42 -7.95
CA ASN A 60 -22.60 -4.63 -9.23
C ASN A 60 -21.60 -3.54 -9.64
N PHE A 61 -21.62 -2.35 -9.04
CA PHE A 61 -20.86 -1.22 -9.58
C PHE A 61 -19.94 -0.51 -8.60
N SER A 62 -20.17 -0.66 -7.30
CA SER A 62 -19.50 0.14 -6.26
C SER A 62 -18.53 -0.66 -5.37
N LEU A 63 -18.18 -1.90 -5.76
CA LEU A 63 -17.23 -2.70 -5.00
C LEU A 63 -15.80 -2.23 -5.28
N ILE A 64 -15.21 -1.55 -4.31
CA ILE A 64 -13.81 -1.16 -4.29
C ILE A 64 -13.00 -2.36 -3.81
N ARG A 65 -11.96 -2.74 -4.54
CA ARG A 65 -11.03 -3.82 -4.15
C ARG A 65 -9.87 -3.28 -3.33
N SER A 66 -9.30 -2.15 -3.76
CA SER A 66 -8.23 -1.47 -3.05
C SER A 66 -8.40 0.04 -3.19
N ILE A 67 -7.90 0.78 -2.21
CA ILE A 67 -7.85 2.24 -2.29
C ILE A 67 -6.38 2.63 -2.36
N ASP A 68 -5.92 2.94 -3.57
CA ASP A 68 -4.53 3.33 -3.81
C ASP A 68 -4.31 4.82 -3.60
N ARG A 69 -5.33 5.63 -3.90
CA ARG A 69 -5.32 7.07 -3.68
C ARG A 69 -6.71 7.61 -3.43
N ILE A 70 -6.79 8.62 -2.55
CA ILE A 70 -8.00 9.40 -2.32
C ILE A 70 -7.69 10.85 -2.60
N CYS A 71 -8.55 11.50 -3.38
CA CYS A 71 -8.57 12.94 -3.58
C CYS A 71 -9.94 13.48 -3.17
N VAL A 72 -9.99 14.72 -2.72
CA VAL A 72 -11.23 15.38 -2.31
C VAL A 72 -11.37 16.71 -3.05
N ILE A 73 -12.52 16.88 -3.69
CA ILE A 73 -12.91 18.16 -4.31
C ILE A 73 -14.30 18.49 -3.80
N ASP A 74 -14.42 19.66 -3.17
CA ASP A 74 -15.65 20.08 -2.52
C ASP A 74 -16.20 18.94 -1.60
N ASP A 75 -17.41 18.45 -1.88
CA ASP A 75 -18.04 17.38 -1.09
C ASP A 75 -17.93 16.00 -1.75
N THR A 76 -16.93 15.76 -2.58
CA THR A 76 -16.77 14.51 -3.32
C THR A 76 -15.41 13.88 -3.07
N PHE A 77 -15.43 12.62 -2.66
CA PHE A 77 -14.27 11.73 -2.62
C PHE A 77 -14.07 11.07 -3.98
N TYR A 78 -12.85 11.15 -4.51
CA TYR A 78 -12.40 10.40 -5.69
C TYR A 78 -11.42 9.34 -5.22
N MET A 79 -11.77 8.09 -5.35
CA MET A 79 -11.00 6.94 -4.87
C MET A 79 -10.51 6.11 -6.04
N LEU A 80 -9.18 6.07 -6.22
CA LEU A 80 -8.55 5.27 -7.26
C LEU A 80 -8.37 3.83 -6.77
N ASP A 81 -8.89 2.90 -7.54
CA ASP A 81 -8.56 1.48 -7.47
C ASP A 81 -7.76 1.09 -8.71
N ARG A 82 -6.43 0.97 -8.58
CA ARG A 82 -5.55 0.62 -9.69
C ARG A 82 -5.77 -0.81 -10.17
N SER A 83 -6.15 -1.70 -9.26
CA SER A 83 -6.37 -3.11 -9.60
C SER A 83 -7.57 -3.30 -10.51
N LEU A 84 -8.56 -2.43 -10.40
CA LEU A 84 -9.73 -2.38 -11.26
C LEU A 84 -9.58 -1.37 -12.40
N GLY A 85 -8.57 -0.50 -12.38
CA GLY A 85 -8.39 0.59 -13.34
C GLY A 85 -9.51 1.63 -13.28
N LYS A 86 -10.13 1.85 -12.12
CA LYS A 86 -11.31 2.69 -11.95
C LYS A 86 -11.11 3.79 -10.92
N VAL A 87 -11.85 4.87 -11.09
CA VAL A 87 -11.99 5.90 -10.05
C VAL A 87 -13.44 5.92 -9.60
N PHE A 88 -13.66 5.62 -8.34
CA PHE A 88 -14.98 5.68 -7.72
C PHE A 88 -15.22 7.08 -7.14
N MET A 89 -16.45 7.56 -7.27
CA MET A 89 -16.88 8.85 -6.75
C MET A 89 -17.93 8.65 -5.68
N TYR A 90 -17.67 9.22 -4.49
CA TYR A 90 -18.58 9.21 -3.36
C TYR A 90 -18.76 10.61 -2.80
N SER A 91 -19.94 10.91 -2.30
CA SER A 91 -20.13 12.14 -1.51
C SER A 91 -19.44 12.03 -0.15
N THR A 92 -19.23 13.15 0.52
CA THR A 92 -18.71 13.18 1.90
C THR A 92 -19.63 12.47 2.91
N SER A 93 -20.89 12.23 2.55
CA SER A 93 -21.82 11.39 3.33
C SER A 93 -21.71 9.89 3.04
N GLY A 94 -20.85 9.47 2.10
CA GLY A 94 -20.65 8.06 1.72
C GLY A 94 -21.59 7.56 0.63
N LYS A 95 -22.44 8.42 0.04
CA LYS A 95 -23.33 8.03 -1.06
C LYS A 95 -22.55 7.85 -2.35
N TYR A 96 -22.80 6.76 -3.07
CA TYR A 96 -22.21 6.50 -4.38
C TYR A 96 -22.73 7.50 -5.42
N LEU A 97 -21.83 8.17 -6.14
CA LEU A 97 -22.15 9.16 -7.17
C LEU A 97 -21.88 8.65 -8.59
N GLY A 98 -20.95 7.70 -8.74
CA GLY A 98 -20.58 7.15 -10.03
C GLY A 98 -19.15 6.64 -10.06
N GLN A 99 -18.67 6.29 -11.26
CA GLN A 99 -17.28 5.84 -11.47
C GLN A 99 -16.78 6.29 -12.85
N ILE A 100 -15.46 6.49 -12.96
CA ILE A 100 -14.74 6.59 -14.22
C ILE A 100 -14.26 5.19 -14.56
N ASN A 101 -14.70 4.64 -15.72
CA ASN A 101 -14.43 3.26 -16.12
C ASN A 101 -14.42 3.12 -17.66
N ASP A 102 -13.66 3.97 -18.34
CA ASP A 102 -13.56 3.94 -19.80
C ASP A 102 -12.34 3.12 -20.24
N ILE A 103 -12.28 1.86 -19.74
CA ILE A 103 -11.17 0.94 -20.02
C ILE A 103 -11.38 0.33 -21.41
N GLY A 104 -10.40 0.52 -22.30
CA GLY A 104 -10.42 -0.01 -23.64
C GLY A 104 -9.28 0.52 -24.48
N SER A 105 -9.38 0.30 -25.83
CA SER A 105 -8.38 0.72 -26.81
C SER A 105 -8.95 1.66 -27.87
N GLY A 106 -10.17 2.16 -27.67
CA GLY A 106 -10.82 3.10 -28.57
C GLY A 106 -10.50 4.56 -28.28
N PRO A 107 -10.94 5.48 -29.14
CA PRO A 107 -10.78 6.90 -28.93
C PRO A 107 -11.47 7.36 -27.62
N GLY A 108 -10.71 7.96 -26.72
CA GLY A 108 -11.20 8.39 -25.40
C GLY A 108 -11.16 7.32 -24.32
N GLU A 109 -10.77 6.10 -24.66
CA GLU A 109 -10.56 5.01 -23.71
C GLU A 109 -9.12 4.98 -23.22
N TYR A 110 -8.86 4.27 -22.11
CA TYR A 110 -7.53 4.07 -21.54
C TYR A 110 -7.30 2.62 -21.16
N ILE A 111 -6.03 2.18 -21.21
CA ILE A 111 -5.66 0.84 -20.77
C ILE A 111 -5.60 0.76 -19.26
N GLN A 112 -5.01 1.78 -18.62
CA GLN A 112 -4.80 1.79 -17.18
C GLN A 112 -4.71 3.21 -16.63
N ILE A 113 -5.23 3.40 -15.40
CA ILE A 113 -4.99 4.61 -14.61
C ILE A 113 -3.84 4.33 -13.64
N SER A 114 -2.77 5.11 -13.74
CA SER A 114 -1.62 5.02 -12.83
C SER A 114 -1.77 5.84 -11.59
N ASP A 115 -2.31 7.03 -11.73
CA ASP A 115 -2.49 7.96 -10.62
C ASP A 115 -3.57 8.99 -10.90
N ILE A 116 -4.04 9.62 -9.82
CA ILE A 116 -5.00 10.72 -9.87
C ILE A 116 -4.51 11.87 -9.00
N THR A 117 -4.79 13.08 -9.41
CA THR A 117 -4.57 14.29 -8.62
C THR A 117 -5.68 15.32 -8.88
N VAL A 118 -5.67 16.39 -8.11
CA VAL A 118 -6.73 17.42 -8.16
C VAL A 118 -6.16 18.76 -8.60
N ASP A 119 -6.80 19.37 -9.60
CA ASP A 119 -6.64 20.79 -9.88
C ASP A 119 -7.65 21.58 -9.03
N GLN A 120 -7.21 22.08 -7.89
CA GLN A 120 -8.04 22.84 -6.95
C GLN A 120 -8.60 24.13 -7.56
N LYS A 121 -7.90 24.74 -8.52
CA LYS A 121 -8.34 26.00 -9.15
C LYS A 121 -9.49 25.79 -10.11
N ARG A 122 -9.42 24.72 -10.90
CA ARG A 122 -10.43 24.36 -11.89
C ARG A 122 -11.48 23.40 -11.35
N LYS A 123 -11.28 22.88 -10.14
CA LYS A 123 -12.12 21.85 -9.51
C LYS A 123 -12.27 20.59 -10.37
N ASN A 124 -11.19 20.21 -11.03
CA ASN A 124 -11.13 19.04 -11.89
C ASN A 124 -10.23 17.96 -11.32
N ILE A 125 -10.57 16.71 -11.58
CA ILE A 125 -9.66 15.60 -11.38
C ILE A 125 -8.77 15.42 -12.61
N VAL A 126 -7.49 15.18 -12.41
CA VAL A 126 -6.50 14.89 -13.45
C VAL A 126 -6.03 13.47 -13.27
N CYS A 127 -6.18 12.64 -14.29
CA CYS A 127 -5.76 11.24 -14.29
C CYS A 127 -4.49 11.07 -15.11
N LEU A 128 -3.54 10.32 -14.58
CA LEU A 128 -2.39 9.83 -15.34
C LEU A 128 -2.78 8.49 -15.99
N LEU A 129 -2.92 8.50 -17.30
CA LEU A 129 -3.41 7.35 -18.07
C LEU A 129 -2.29 6.72 -18.88
N TYR A 130 -2.38 5.39 -19.08
CA TYR A 130 -1.70 4.70 -20.16
C TYR A 130 -2.73 4.39 -21.25
N THR A 131 -2.42 4.84 -22.47
CA THR A 131 -3.23 4.57 -23.68
C THR A 131 -2.39 3.73 -24.66
N SER A 132 -3.04 2.95 -25.52
CA SER A 132 -2.35 2.37 -26.68
C SER A 132 -2.15 3.46 -27.73
N ASP A 133 -0.95 3.61 -28.21
CA ASP A 133 -0.65 4.40 -29.41
C ASP A 133 -1.19 3.71 -30.66
#